data_1b4cfbf2133ba3c2a147e7e97b950cac
#
_entry.id   1b4cfbf2133ba3c2a147e7e97b950cac
#
_cell.length_a   1.000
_cell.length_b   1.000
_cell.length_c   1.000
_cell.angle_alpha   90.00
_cell.angle_beta   90.00
_cell.angle_gamma   90.00
#
_symmetry.space_group_name_H-M   'P 1'
#
loop_
_entity.id
_entity.type
_entity.pdbx_description
1 polymer ?
#
loop_
_entity_poly.entity_id
_entity_poly.type
_entity_poly.pdbx_seq_one_letter_code
_entity_poly.pdbx_strand_id
1 'polypeptide(L)'
;AEDADVALGTLYRYFPSKEHLLVSAMLRQIGGLAGRLTVKPPAGSDATERVIDVLRRANLALQRQPHFTLAVVRALASGDETVAPAVRQGRVSMRSIILAAIGEGTTPRDELVGEVLEEVWLSALVSWISGVDSAQSVIRKLQDATTLLFEARD
;
A
#
# COMPACT_ATOMS: atom_id res chain seq x y z
N ALA A 1 -6.13 22.51 -26.77
CA ALA A 1 -5.35 21.37 -27.29
C ALA A 1 -3.85 21.61 -27.09
N GLU A 2 -3.31 22.80 -27.44
CA GLU A 2 -1.87 23.10 -27.29
C GLU A 2 -1.37 23.07 -25.83
N ASP A 3 -2.13 23.57 -24.87
CA ASP A 3 -1.76 23.57 -23.45
C ASP A 3 -1.69 22.13 -22.88
N ALA A 4 -2.53 21.22 -23.37
CA ALA A 4 -2.51 19.82 -22.95
C ALA A 4 -1.31 19.07 -23.52
N ASP A 5 -0.89 19.37 -24.73
CA ASP A 5 0.29 18.74 -25.38
C ASP A 5 1.60 19.20 -24.71
N VAL A 6 1.70 20.47 -24.33
CA VAL A 6 2.86 21.02 -23.58
C VAL A 6 2.92 20.40 -22.18
N ALA A 7 1.79 20.23 -21.50
CA ALA A 7 1.71 19.58 -20.19
C ALA A 7 2.11 18.10 -20.26
N LEU A 8 1.67 17.37 -21.30
CA LEU A 8 2.04 15.96 -21.53
C LEU A 8 3.54 15.81 -21.83
N GLY A 9 4.10 16.64 -22.71
CA GLY A 9 5.54 16.63 -23.01
C GLY A 9 6.41 16.92 -21.80
N THR A 10 5.98 17.83 -20.92
CA THR A 10 6.65 18.13 -19.66
C THR A 10 6.54 16.95 -18.70
N LEU A 11 5.38 16.29 -18.61
CA LEU A 11 5.16 15.14 -17.76
C LEU A 11 6.07 13.97 -18.14
N TYR A 12 6.15 13.64 -19.44
CA TYR A 12 7.03 12.57 -19.95
C TYR A 12 8.52 12.86 -19.80
N ARG A 13 8.90 14.12 -19.58
CA ARG A 13 10.27 14.49 -19.25
C ARG A 13 10.70 14.04 -17.86
N TYR A 14 9.75 13.98 -16.92
CA TYR A 14 9.98 13.56 -15.52
C TYR A 14 9.60 12.10 -15.27
N PHE A 15 8.67 11.57 -16.04
CA PHE A 15 8.17 10.21 -15.92
C PHE A 15 8.34 9.47 -17.23
N PRO A 16 9.32 8.55 -17.34
CA PRO A 16 9.64 7.83 -18.58
C PRO A 16 8.48 7.00 -19.14
N SER A 17 7.54 6.57 -18.27
CA SER A 17 6.38 5.77 -18.65
C SER A 17 5.16 6.10 -17.80
N LYS A 18 4.00 5.65 -18.26
CA LYS A 18 2.74 5.74 -17.51
C LYS A 18 2.83 4.95 -16.20
N GLU A 19 3.45 3.80 -16.25
CA GLU A 19 3.70 2.93 -15.09
C GLU A 19 4.55 3.65 -14.05
N HIS A 20 5.60 4.34 -14.49
CA HIS A 20 6.47 5.13 -13.61
C HIS A 20 5.71 6.26 -12.91
N LEU A 21 4.85 6.97 -13.63
CA LEU A 21 3.98 8.00 -13.06
C LEU A 21 3.04 7.42 -12.00
N LEU A 22 2.40 6.29 -12.29
CA LEU A 22 1.45 5.64 -11.38
C LEU A 22 2.12 5.15 -10.10
N VAL A 23 3.28 4.53 -10.21
CA VAL A 23 4.05 4.06 -9.04
C VAL A 23 4.56 5.26 -8.22
N SER A 24 4.98 6.35 -8.87
CA SER A 24 5.38 7.59 -8.16
C SER A 24 4.20 8.22 -7.41
N ALA A 25 3.00 8.19 -7.99
CA ALA A 25 1.78 8.65 -7.31
C ALA A 25 1.42 7.76 -6.11
N MET A 26 1.62 6.45 -6.22
CA MET A 26 1.46 5.50 -5.10
C MET A 26 2.44 5.83 -3.96
N LEU A 27 3.71 6.08 -4.26
CA LEU A 27 4.71 6.48 -3.26
C LEU A 27 4.29 7.75 -2.52
N ARG A 28 3.75 8.72 -3.23
CA ARG A 28 3.20 9.95 -2.62
C ARG A 28 2.04 9.66 -1.67
N GLN A 29 1.15 8.73 -2.03
CA GLN A 29 0.05 8.32 -1.14
C GLN A 29 0.55 7.64 0.13
N ILE A 30 1.57 6.78 0.02
CA ILE A 30 2.20 6.14 1.18
C ILE A 30 2.84 7.19 2.09
N GLY A 31 3.57 8.16 1.53
CA GLY A 31 4.13 9.29 2.29
C GLY A 31 3.05 10.13 2.99
N GLY A 32 1.94 10.38 2.31
CA GLY A 32 0.77 11.05 2.88
C GLY A 32 0.13 10.27 4.03
N LEU A 33 0.08 8.95 3.94
CA LEU A 33 -0.37 8.09 5.04
C LEU A 33 0.55 8.23 6.25
N ALA A 34 1.86 8.13 6.06
CA ALA A 34 2.85 8.31 7.14
C ALA A 34 2.67 9.66 7.85
N GLY A 35 2.51 10.75 7.09
CA GLY A 35 2.24 12.08 7.66
C GLY A 35 0.95 12.14 8.47
N ARG A 36 -0.14 11.54 7.99
CA ARG A 36 -1.42 11.48 8.72
C ARG A 36 -1.31 10.66 10.02
N LEU A 37 -0.52 9.60 10.02
CA LEU A 37 -0.28 8.77 11.20
C LEU A 37 0.56 9.49 12.27
N THR A 38 1.40 10.45 11.87
CA THR A 38 2.10 11.33 12.81
C THR A 38 1.13 12.25 13.54
N VAL A 39 0.14 12.82 12.83
CA VAL A 39 -0.87 13.71 13.41
C VAL A 39 -1.93 12.94 14.22
N LYS A 40 -2.36 11.80 13.71
CA LYS A 40 -3.33 10.92 14.35
C LYS A 40 -2.76 9.50 14.41
N PRO A 41 -2.07 9.13 15.48
CA PRO A 41 -1.47 7.81 15.62
C PRO A 41 -2.47 6.67 15.42
N PRO A 42 -1.99 5.45 15.11
CA PRO A 42 -2.85 4.28 14.99
C PRO A 42 -3.64 4.05 16.28
N ALA A 43 -4.92 3.75 16.11
CA ALA A 43 -5.79 3.40 17.23
C ALA A 43 -5.66 1.91 17.56
N GLY A 44 -5.67 1.59 18.83
CA GLY A 44 -5.64 0.22 19.33
C GLY A 44 -4.88 0.09 20.65
N SER A 45 -5.29 -0.86 21.46
CA SER A 45 -4.70 -1.16 22.77
C SER A 45 -3.42 -2.01 22.64
N ASP A 46 -3.34 -2.80 21.59
CA ASP A 46 -2.21 -3.70 21.29
C ASP A 46 -1.68 -3.51 19.86
N ALA A 47 -0.63 -4.23 19.53
CA ALA A 47 0.02 -4.15 18.24
C ALA A 47 -0.92 -4.63 17.10
N THR A 48 -1.70 -5.68 17.33
CA THR A 48 -2.66 -6.22 16.37
C THR A 48 -3.68 -5.18 15.95
N GLU A 49 -4.32 -4.54 16.91
CA GLU A 49 -5.32 -3.49 16.67
C GLU A 49 -4.73 -2.28 15.93
N ARG A 50 -3.53 -1.85 16.33
CA ARG A 50 -2.84 -0.71 15.68
C ARG A 50 -2.48 -1.03 14.23
N VAL A 51 -1.97 -2.22 13.94
CA VAL A 51 -1.65 -2.65 12.57
C VAL A 51 -2.93 -2.75 11.73
N ILE A 52 -4.01 -3.31 12.26
CA ILE A 52 -5.32 -3.35 11.60
C ILE A 52 -5.82 -1.95 11.27
N ASP A 53 -5.69 -0.99 12.20
CA ASP A 53 -6.12 0.40 11.96
C ASP A 53 -5.31 1.07 10.83
N VAL A 54 -4.00 0.85 10.80
CA VAL A 54 -3.13 1.34 9.71
C VAL A 54 -3.54 0.77 8.36
N LEU A 55 -3.67 -0.55 8.27
CA LEU A 55 -4.05 -1.22 7.03
C LEU A 55 -5.44 -0.82 6.55
N ARG A 56 -6.39 -0.64 7.49
CA ARG A 56 -7.73 -0.15 7.18
C ARG A 56 -7.69 1.26 6.60
N ARG A 57 -6.95 2.18 7.20
CA ARG A 57 -6.83 3.58 6.70
C ARG A 57 -6.18 3.61 5.31
N ALA A 58 -5.12 2.83 5.09
CA ALA A 58 -4.46 2.72 3.81
C ALA A 58 -5.41 2.15 2.74
N ASN A 59 -6.11 1.07 3.07
CA ASN A 59 -7.03 0.41 2.14
C ASN A 59 -8.24 1.30 1.78
N LEU A 60 -8.80 2.03 2.75
CA LEU A 60 -9.89 2.97 2.48
C LEU A 60 -9.49 4.07 1.51
N ALA A 61 -8.24 4.55 1.58
CA ALA A 61 -7.73 5.52 0.61
C ALA A 61 -7.72 4.96 -0.82
N LEU A 62 -7.33 3.70 -0.99
CA LEU A 62 -7.37 3.01 -2.29
C LEU A 62 -8.80 2.76 -2.78
N GLN A 63 -9.72 2.39 -1.88
CA GLN A 63 -11.12 2.13 -2.24
C GLN A 63 -11.87 3.38 -2.69
N ARG A 64 -11.47 4.57 -2.22
CA ARG A 64 -12.04 5.84 -2.67
C ARG A 64 -11.65 6.21 -4.11
N GLN A 65 -10.62 5.59 -4.65
CA GLN A 65 -10.08 5.83 -5.98
C GLN A 65 -9.92 4.52 -6.76
N PRO A 66 -11.00 3.78 -7.07
CA PRO A 66 -10.91 2.44 -7.63
C PRO A 66 -10.22 2.40 -9.00
N HIS A 67 -10.41 3.42 -9.84
CA HIS A 67 -9.73 3.49 -11.13
C HIS A 67 -8.22 3.72 -10.99
N PHE A 68 -7.82 4.55 -10.04
CA PHE A 68 -6.40 4.74 -9.71
C PHE A 68 -5.79 3.45 -9.17
N THR A 69 -6.47 2.79 -8.24
CA THR A 69 -6.03 1.51 -7.66
C THR A 69 -5.86 0.44 -8.74
N LEU A 70 -6.81 0.30 -9.65
CA LEU A 70 -6.71 -0.61 -10.79
C LEU A 70 -5.48 -0.29 -11.66
N ALA A 71 -5.26 0.98 -11.97
CA ALA A 71 -4.12 1.41 -12.78
C ALA A 71 -2.78 1.13 -12.08
N VAL A 72 -2.68 1.38 -10.78
CA VAL A 72 -1.49 1.08 -9.97
C VAL A 72 -1.21 -0.42 -9.93
N VAL A 73 -2.21 -1.25 -9.65
CA VAL A 73 -2.03 -2.72 -9.61
C VAL A 73 -1.57 -3.25 -10.96
N ARG A 74 -2.11 -2.74 -12.06
CA ARG A 74 -1.65 -3.08 -13.41
C ARG A 74 -0.21 -2.65 -13.67
N ALA A 75 0.17 -1.46 -13.21
CA ALA A 75 1.54 -0.95 -13.33
C ALA A 75 2.54 -1.83 -12.54
N LEU A 76 2.16 -2.25 -11.33
CA LEU A 76 2.98 -3.16 -10.52
C LEU A 76 3.19 -4.54 -11.19
N ALA A 77 2.21 -5.00 -11.96
CA ALA A 77 2.23 -6.27 -12.67
C ALA A 77 2.74 -6.16 -14.12
N SER A 78 3.13 -4.96 -14.59
CA SER A 78 3.47 -4.71 -16.00
C SER A 78 4.76 -5.39 -16.48
N GLY A 79 5.65 -5.78 -15.57
CA GLY A 79 6.97 -6.27 -15.90
C GLY A 79 7.95 -5.19 -16.39
N ASP A 80 7.60 -3.92 -16.24
CA ASP A 80 8.48 -2.80 -16.54
C ASP A 80 9.57 -2.70 -15.46
N GLU A 81 10.78 -3.14 -15.80
CA GLU A 81 11.92 -3.15 -14.88
C GLU A 81 12.30 -1.75 -14.38
N THR A 82 11.95 -0.70 -15.13
CA THR A 82 12.27 0.69 -14.74
C THR A 82 11.51 1.16 -13.51
N VAL A 83 10.37 0.55 -13.20
CA VAL A 83 9.60 0.86 -11.97
C VAL A 83 10.06 0.08 -10.75
N ALA A 84 10.84 -0.98 -10.91
CA ALA A 84 11.24 -1.86 -9.80
C ALA A 84 11.90 -1.11 -8.62
N PRO A 85 12.79 -0.11 -8.80
CA PRO A 85 13.33 0.66 -7.68
C PRO A 85 12.24 1.39 -6.88
N ALA A 86 11.27 2.01 -7.55
CA ALA A 86 10.17 2.71 -6.91
C ALA A 86 9.21 1.75 -6.19
N VAL A 87 8.95 0.58 -6.76
CA VAL A 87 8.16 -0.48 -6.13
C VAL A 87 8.83 -0.95 -4.83
N ARG A 88 10.14 -1.22 -4.88
CA ARG A 88 10.91 -1.58 -3.66
C ARG A 88 10.84 -0.50 -2.60
N GLN A 89 10.98 0.76 -2.98
CA GLN A 89 10.85 1.89 -2.05
C GLN A 89 9.46 1.94 -1.41
N GLY A 90 8.40 1.71 -2.18
CA GLY A 90 7.02 1.64 -1.67
C GLY A 90 6.85 0.54 -0.64
N ARG A 91 7.38 -0.66 -0.91
CA ARG A 91 7.37 -1.78 0.04
C ARG A 91 8.12 -1.43 1.33
N VAL A 92 9.33 -0.90 1.22
CA VAL A 92 10.12 -0.48 2.40
C VAL A 92 9.36 0.56 3.22
N SER A 93 8.79 1.56 2.57
CA SER A 93 8.03 2.62 3.25
C SER A 93 6.77 2.08 3.94
N MET A 94 6.02 1.22 3.28
CA MET A 94 4.81 0.63 3.87
C MET A 94 5.16 -0.30 5.04
N ARG A 95 6.21 -1.10 4.89
CA ARG A 95 6.72 -1.95 5.97
C ARG A 95 7.15 -1.13 7.18
N SER A 96 7.87 -0.03 6.99
CA SER A 96 8.24 0.88 8.08
C SER A 96 7.02 1.42 8.82
N ILE A 97 5.94 1.73 8.11
CA ILE A 97 4.67 2.16 8.73
C ILE A 97 4.06 1.04 9.58
N ILE A 98 4.04 -0.20 9.08
CA ILE A 98 3.53 -1.36 9.81
C ILE A 98 4.38 -1.62 11.06
N LEU A 99 5.71 -1.62 10.93
CA LEU A 99 6.62 -1.83 12.06
C LEU A 99 6.46 -0.73 13.13
N ALA A 100 6.29 0.52 12.72
CA ALA A 100 6.01 1.61 13.65
C ALA A 100 4.68 1.41 14.41
N ALA A 101 3.67 0.81 13.78
CA ALA A 101 2.41 0.47 14.44
C ALA A 101 2.55 -0.71 15.41
N ILE A 102 3.45 -1.65 15.14
CA ILE A 102 3.80 -2.73 16.07
C ILE A 102 4.40 -2.14 17.35
N GLY A 103 5.31 -1.17 17.24
CA GLY A 103 5.93 -0.47 18.36
C GLY A 103 7.43 -0.68 18.43
N GLU A 104 8.01 -0.33 19.58
CA GLU A 104 9.44 -0.45 19.81
C GLU A 104 9.88 -1.92 19.99
N GLY A 105 11.13 -2.19 19.65
CA GLY A 105 11.73 -3.53 19.81
C GLY A 105 11.27 -4.54 18.77
N THR A 106 11.00 -4.09 17.53
CA THR A 106 10.65 -4.96 16.42
C THR A 106 11.73 -6.01 16.15
N THR A 107 11.29 -7.21 15.85
CA THR A 107 12.11 -8.39 15.61
C THR A 107 12.14 -8.76 14.12
N PRO A 108 13.07 -9.64 13.68
CA PRO A 108 13.03 -10.18 12.32
C PRO A 108 11.70 -10.88 11.97
N ARG A 109 11.01 -11.42 12.98
CA ARG A 109 9.67 -11.99 12.80
C ARG A 109 8.64 -10.90 12.47
N ASP A 110 8.71 -9.73 13.11
CA ASP A 110 7.81 -8.62 12.82
C ASP A 110 8.00 -8.10 11.39
N GLU A 111 9.22 -8.08 10.90
CA GLU A 111 9.50 -7.77 9.50
C GLU A 111 8.86 -8.77 8.55
N LEU A 112 8.96 -10.07 8.85
CA LEU A 112 8.30 -11.11 8.08
C LEU A 112 6.77 -10.98 8.11
N VAL A 113 6.19 -10.64 9.26
CA VAL A 113 4.76 -10.36 9.39
C VAL A 113 4.35 -9.22 8.46
N GLY A 114 5.12 -8.12 8.44
CA GLY A 114 4.88 -7.01 7.53
C GLY A 114 4.93 -7.43 6.06
N GLU A 115 5.90 -8.25 5.68
CA GLU A 115 6.04 -8.79 4.34
C GLU A 115 4.85 -9.65 3.92
N VAL A 116 4.43 -10.59 4.77
CA VAL A 116 3.27 -11.44 4.51
C VAL A 116 1.98 -10.62 4.39
N LEU A 117 1.80 -9.58 5.22
CA LEU A 117 0.63 -8.70 5.13
C LEU A 117 0.60 -7.90 3.82
N GLU A 118 1.75 -7.46 3.31
CA GLU A 118 1.84 -6.81 2.00
C GLU A 118 1.39 -7.76 0.86
N GLU A 119 1.82 -9.02 0.90
CA GLU A 119 1.43 -10.03 -0.10
C GLU A 119 -0.07 -10.36 -0.02
N VAL A 120 -0.61 -10.53 1.18
CA VAL A 120 -2.05 -10.75 1.39
C VAL A 120 -2.85 -9.56 0.87
N TRP A 121 -2.40 -8.34 1.13
CA TRP A 121 -3.08 -7.13 0.68
C TRP A 121 -3.10 -7.02 -0.84
N LEU A 122 -1.95 -7.21 -1.50
CA LEU A 122 -1.89 -7.19 -2.96
C LEU A 122 -2.81 -8.23 -3.58
N SER A 123 -2.80 -9.46 -3.08
CA SER A 123 -3.70 -10.53 -3.54
C SER A 123 -5.17 -10.16 -3.35
N ALA A 124 -5.53 -9.60 -2.21
CA ALA A 124 -6.90 -9.16 -1.92
C ALA A 124 -7.33 -8.00 -2.83
N LEU A 125 -6.45 -7.04 -3.12
CA LEU A 125 -6.70 -5.96 -4.07
C LEU A 125 -6.93 -6.49 -5.48
N VAL A 126 -6.12 -7.45 -5.94
CA VAL A 126 -6.30 -8.10 -7.26
C VAL A 126 -7.66 -8.77 -7.33
N SER A 127 -8.07 -9.51 -6.30
CA SER A 127 -9.39 -10.16 -6.25
C SER A 127 -10.53 -9.16 -6.32
N TRP A 128 -10.42 -8.03 -5.62
CA TRP A 128 -11.42 -6.96 -5.67
C TRP A 128 -11.52 -6.30 -7.05
N ILE A 129 -10.39 -5.84 -7.60
CA ILE A 129 -10.40 -5.15 -8.89
C ILE A 129 -10.75 -6.06 -10.08
N SER A 130 -10.58 -7.38 -9.93
CA SER A 130 -10.98 -8.39 -10.90
C SER A 130 -12.45 -8.79 -10.77
N GLY A 131 -13.18 -8.28 -9.77
CA GLY A 131 -14.58 -8.59 -9.54
C GLY A 131 -14.83 -9.97 -8.91
N VAL A 132 -13.77 -10.64 -8.42
CA VAL A 132 -13.90 -11.93 -7.71
C VAL A 132 -14.43 -11.71 -6.31
N ASP A 133 -13.96 -10.67 -5.64
CA ASP A 133 -14.35 -10.31 -4.27
C ASP A 133 -14.90 -8.89 -4.17
N SER A 134 -15.59 -8.59 -3.07
CA SER A 134 -16.03 -7.22 -2.75
C SER A 134 -14.90 -6.37 -2.16
N ALA A 135 -15.05 -5.05 -2.23
CA ALA A 135 -14.15 -4.11 -1.55
C ALA A 135 -14.06 -4.35 -0.04
N GLN A 136 -15.15 -4.77 0.59
CA GLN A 136 -15.20 -5.10 2.02
C GLN A 136 -14.39 -6.35 2.35
N SER A 137 -14.28 -7.30 1.43
CA SER A 137 -13.47 -8.51 1.61
C SER A 137 -12.00 -8.20 1.81
N VAL A 138 -11.48 -7.13 1.19
CA VAL A 138 -10.07 -6.75 1.33
C VAL A 138 -9.75 -6.45 2.79
N ILE A 139 -10.55 -5.60 3.44
CA ILE A 139 -10.35 -5.23 4.86
C ILE A 139 -10.48 -6.47 5.75
N ARG A 140 -11.50 -7.29 5.54
CA ARG A 140 -11.70 -8.52 6.32
C ARG A 140 -10.50 -9.46 6.21
N LYS A 141 -10.01 -9.73 5.00
CA LYS A 141 -8.83 -10.59 4.80
C LYS A 141 -7.58 -10.04 5.49
N LEU A 142 -7.39 -8.73 5.49
CA LEU A 142 -6.29 -8.10 6.20
C LEU A 142 -6.42 -8.23 7.71
N GLN A 143 -7.62 -8.07 8.26
CA GLN A 143 -7.90 -8.26 9.67
C GLN A 143 -7.63 -9.71 10.09
N ASP A 144 -8.19 -10.67 9.36
CA ASP A 144 -8.02 -12.11 9.63
C ASP A 144 -6.54 -12.50 9.57
N ALA A 145 -5.81 -12.08 8.54
CA ALA A 145 -4.38 -12.35 8.40
C ALA A 145 -3.57 -11.71 9.53
N THR A 146 -3.86 -10.46 9.89
CA THR A 146 -3.16 -9.78 10.99
C THR A 146 -3.38 -10.52 12.29
N THR A 147 -4.62 -10.87 12.62
CA THR A 147 -4.96 -11.61 13.83
C THR A 147 -4.21 -12.94 13.90
N LEU A 148 -4.28 -13.75 12.84
CA LEU A 148 -3.60 -15.05 12.78
C LEU A 148 -2.08 -14.94 12.93
N LEU A 149 -1.44 -13.94 12.30
CA LEU A 149 0.00 -13.75 12.36
C LEU A 149 0.47 -13.28 13.73
N PHE A 150 -0.37 -12.53 14.45
CA PHE A 150 -0.04 -12.05 15.80
C PHE A 150 -0.39 -13.04 16.90
N GLU A 151 -1.49 -13.83 16.77
CA GLU A 151 -1.80 -14.95 17.69
C GLU A 151 -0.68 -16.00 17.73
N ALA A 152 -0.01 -16.24 16.62
CA ALA A 152 1.13 -17.17 16.56
C ALA A 152 2.41 -16.61 17.23
N ARG A 153 2.36 -15.41 17.85
CA ARG A 153 3.50 -14.81 18.61
C ARG A 153 3.55 -15.25 20.06
N ASP A 154 2.42 -15.68 20.61
CA ASP A 154 2.28 -16.14 22.00
C ASP A 154 2.60 -17.63 22.12
#